data_9f7b6bac5af2261e756df11790f426da
#
_entry.id   9f7b6bac5af2261e756df11790f426da
#
_cell.length_a   1.000
_cell.length_b   1.000
_cell.length_c   1.000
_cell.angle_alpha   90.00
_cell.angle_beta   90.00
_cell.angle_gamma   90.00
#
_symmetry.space_group_name_H-M   'P 1'
#
loop_
_entity.id
_entity.type
_entity.pdbx_description
1 polymer ?
#
loop_
_entity_poly.entity_id
_entity_poly.type
_entity_poly.pdbx_seq_one_letter_code
_entity_poly.pdbx_strand_id
1 'polypeptide(L)'
;MISRPNVKVNFGLHVLRKRLDGYHDIETLFVPCHELHDTLEIVAGDDYSRTGASLFARYAPECIAQGITPDGKLMMTIARAERVDWPPLRDLCAQAYTLLDADFRLPPVKIFLEKGSPVGAGLGGGSADAAFTLRMLSQMFGLGLSDETLASYASRLGSDCAFFIYNRPMIGSGRGEILEPFDLDLSAFELKVVVPEGISVSTAEAYRGVTPRETLQEGATISHSEVAGIPSRPDVIGGSCSSLPRGTRGLRDILSRPAESWRDTLVNDFEPSVFASHPALAALKTSLYDSGALYASLSGSGSALFALYGK
;
A
#
# COMPACT_ATOMS: atom_id res chain seq x y z
N MET A 1 14.67 -15.37 -12.48
CA MET A 1 14.62 -13.89 -12.55
C MET A 1 14.75 -13.34 -11.13
N ILE A 2 15.42 -12.19 -10.94
CA ILE A 2 15.56 -11.54 -9.63
C ILE A 2 15.04 -10.12 -9.75
N SER A 3 14.31 -9.64 -8.74
CA SER A 3 13.81 -8.28 -8.62
C SER A 3 13.93 -7.77 -7.18
N ARG A 4 13.75 -6.45 -7.00
CA ARG A 4 13.76 -5.76 -5.71
C ARG A 4 12.46 -5.00 -5.52
N PRO A 5 11.38 -5.66 -5.05
CA PRO A 5 10.12 -4.98 -4.74
C PRO A 5 10.34 -3.87 -3.70
N ASN A 6 10.08 -2.63 -4.11
CA ASN A 6 10.18 -1.46 -3.25
C ASN A 6 8.91 -1.26 -2.41
N VAL A 7 8.98 -0.41 -1.39
CA VAL A 7 7.81 -0.02 -0.60
C VAL A 7 7.12 1.24 -1.15
N LYS A 8 6.03 1.67 -0.54
CA LYS A 8 5.34 2.95 -0.80
C LYS A 8 5.16 3.76 0.49
N VAL A 9 4.94 5.05 0.33
CA VAL A 9 4.41 5.93 1.37
C VAL A 9 3.13 6.60 0.90
N ASN A 10 2.34 7.14 1.84
CA ASN A 10 1.10 7.83 1.59
C ASN A 10 1.24 9.33 1.87
N PHE A 11 1.22 10.16 0.83
CA PHE A 11 1.19 11.62 0.97
C PHE A 11 -0.26 12.08 1.14
N GLY A 12 -0.62 12.37 2.39
CA GLY A 12 -2.01 12.54 2.81
C GLY A 12 -2.79 11.23 2.75
N LEU A 13 -3.70 11.04 3.68
CA LEU A 13 -4.65 9.95 3.65
C LEU A 13 -5.95 10.43 4.26
N HIS A 14 -6.96 10.59 3.44
CA HIS A 14 -8.28 11.05 3.82
C HIS A 14 -9.23 9.86 3.89
N VAL A 15 -9.85 9.62 5.02
CA VAL A 15 -10.93 8.63 5.17
C VAL A 15 -12.26 9.36 4.94
N LEU A 16 -12.86 9.12 3.77
CA LEU A 16 -14.00 9.91 3.31
C LEU A 16 -15.29 9.45 3.95
N ARG A 17 -15.62 8.17 3.84
CA ARG A 17 -16.84 7.59 4.39
C ARG A 17 -16.68 6.12 4.74
N LYS A 18 -17.56 5.60 5.59
CA LYS A 18 -17.70 4.17 5.85
C LYS A 18 -18.72 3.58 4.85
N ARG A 19 -18.34 2.48 4.22
CA ARG A 19 -19.17 1.77 3.23
C ARG A 19 -20.08 0.74 3.88
N LEU A 20 -21.12 0.32 3.16
CA LEU A 20 -22.03 -0.73 3.63
C LEU A 20 -21.37 -2.12 3.69
N ASP A 21 -20.30 -2.33 2.92
CA ASP A 21 -19.51 -3.57 2.92
C ASP A 21 -18.50 -3.65 4.09
N GLY A 22 -18.49 -2.66 4.98
CA GLY A 22 -17.62 -2.57 6.15
C GLY A 22 -16.26 -1.93 5.89
N TYR A 23 -15.90 -1.68 4.64
CA TYR A 23 -14.70 -0.93 4.24
C TYR A 23 -14.92 0.58 4.33
N HIS A 24 -13.89 1.35 3.97
CA HIS A 24 -13.94 2.80 3.91
C HIS A 24 -13.53 3.29 2.52
N ASP A 25 -14.18 4.34 2.03
CA ASP A 25 -13.65 5.10 0.91
C ASP A 25 -12.57 6.03 1.41
N ILE A 26 -11.43 6.00 0.74
CA ILE A 26 -10.26 6.82 1.06
C ILE A 26 -9.83 7.65 -0.16
N GLU A 27 -9.00 8.65 0.10
CA GLU A 27 -8.24 9.37 -0.92
C GLU A 27 -6.81 9.57 -0.42
N THR A 28 -5.81 9.16 -1.21
CA THR A 28 -4.40 9.28 -0.85
C THR A 28 -3.52 9.37 -2.09
N LEU A 29 -2.35 10.01 -1.99
CA LEU A 29 -1.33 9.86 -3.02
C LEU A 29 -0.33 8.79 -2.60
N PHE A 30 -0.28 7.70 -3.34
CA PHE A 30 0.76 6.68 -3.21
C PHE A 30 2.03 7.14 -3.94
N VAL A 31 3.16 7.05 -3.26
CA VAL A 31 4.47 7.38 -3.81
C VAL A 31 5.42 6.20 -3.59
N PRO A 32 6.08 5.67 -4.65
CA PRO A 32 7.07 4.62 -4.49
C PRO A 32 8.25 5.12 -3.64
N CYS A 33 8.76 4.26 -2.76
CA CYS A 33 9.97 4.53 -1.99
C CYS A 33 10.95 3.37 -2.18
N HIS A 34 12.11 3.66 -2.76
CA HIS A 34 13.13 2.67 -3.12
C HIS A 34 14.19 2.50 -2.03
N GLU A 35 14.13 3.26 -0.95
CA GLU A 35 15.07 3.17 0.19
C GLU A 35 14.97 1.79 0.87
N LEU A 36 13.76 1.27 0.99
CA LEU A 36 13.47 -0.05 1.53
C LEU A 36 12.92 -0.96 0.44
N HIS A 37 13.42 -2.18 0.40
CA HIS A 37 12.97 -3.17 -0.59
C HIS A 37 13.17 -4.60 -0.06
N ASP A 38 12.44 -5.53 -0.63
CA ASP A 38 12.64 -6.96 -0.48
C ASP A 38 13.52 -7.49 -1.62
N THR A 39 13.93 -8.74 -1.55
CA THR A 39 14.56 -9.44 -2.66
C THR A 39 13.69 -10.63 -3.06
N LEU A 40 13.24 -10.63 -4.31
CA LEU A 40 12.37 -11.66 -4.88
C LEU A 40 13.09 -12.36 -6.03
N GLU A 41 13.23 -13.67 -5.93
CA GLU A 41 13.71 -14.52 -7.04
C GLU A 41 12.65 -15.54 -7.42
N ILE A 42 12.39 -15.69 -8.72
CA ILE A 42 11.58 -16.74 -9.29
C ILE A 42 12.43 -17.55 -10.26
N VAL A 43 12.48 -18.87 -10.07
CA VAL A 43 13.13 -19.81 -10.97
C VAL A 43 12.14 -20.83 -11.48
N ALA A 44 12.26 -21.23 -12.74
CA ALA A 44 11.39 -22.23 -13.35
C ALA A 44 11.88 -23.64 -13.04
N GLY A 45 10.94 -24.55 -12.75
CA GLY A 45 11.17 -25.98 -12.68
C GLY A 45 12.36 -26.39 -11.84
N ASP A 46 13.31 -27.10 -12.47
CA ASP A 46 14.49 -27.64 -11.82
C ASP A 46 15.71 -26.70 -11.82
N ASP A 47 15.56 -25.47 -12.31
CA ASP A 47 16.62 -24.47 -12.34
C ASP A 47 17.20 -24.21 -10.95
N TYR A 48 18.48 -23.86 -10.94
CA TYR A 48 19.22 -23.56 -9.72
C TYR A 48 18.94 -22.14 -9.25
N SER A 49 18.55 -21.97 -7.97
CA SER A 49 18.36 -20.66 -7.35
C SER A 49 19.69 -20.06 -6.90
N ARG A 50 19.93 -18.80 -7.26
CA ARG A 50 21.05 -18.00 -6.73
C ARG A 50 20.77 -17.50 -5.32
N THR A 51 19.55 -17.07 -5.07
CA THR A 51 19.11 -16.55 -3.77
C THR A 51 18.98 -17.67 -2.74
N GLY A 52 18.42 -18.84 -3.11
CA GLY A 52 18.15 -19.92 -2.18
C GLY A 52 19.38 -20.36 -1.37
N ALA A 53 20.50 -20.66 -2.04
CA ALA A 53 21.74 -21.05 -1.35
C ALA A 53 22.24 -19.96 -0.38
N SER A 54 22.12 -18.68 -0.77
CA SER A 54 22.50 -17.53 0.05
C SER A 54 21.59 -17.37 1.27
N LEU A 55 20.27 -17.60 1.14
CA LEU A 55 19.34 -17.49 2.27
C LEU A 55 19.67 -18.53 3.34
N PHE A 56 19.86 -19.79 2.97
CA PHE A 56 20.19 -20.86 3.92
C PHE A 56 21.58 -20.68 4.60
N ALA A 57 22.47 -19.92 3.97
CA ALA A 57 23.77 -19.59 4.57
C ALA A 57 23.73 -18.40 5.53
N ARG A 58 22.78 -17.46 5.33
CA ARG A 58 22.71 -16.19 6.09
C ARG A 58 21.70 -16.20 7.23
N TYR A 59 20.66 -16.98 7.10
CA TYR A 59 19.55 -16.99 8.07
C TYR A 59 19.56 -18.29 8.88
N ALA A 60 19.25 -18.16 10.17
CA ALA A 60 19.00 -19.30 11.04
C ALA A 60 17.74 -20.06 10.58
N PRO A 61 17.63 -21.38 10.81
CA PRO A 61 16.49 -22.20 10.35
C PRO A 61 15.12 -21.66 10.78
N GLU A 62 15.01 -21.09 11.97
CA GLU A 62 13.79 -20.49 12.51
C GLU A 62 13.36 -19.20 11.81
N CYS A 63 14.27 -18.58 11.07
CA CYS A 63 14.06 -17.37 10.27
C CYS A 63 13.67 -17.69 8.82
N ILE A 64 13.60 -18.97 8.45
CA ILE A 64 13.23 -19.44 7.12
C ILE A 64 11.96 -20.29 7.22
N ALA A 65 10.99 -20.02 6.36
CA ALA A 65 9.81 -20.86 6.21
C ALA A 65 9.69 -21.34 4.77
N GLN A 66 9.32 -22.60 4.59
CA GLN A 66 9.10 -23.21 3.27
C GLN A 66 7.73 -23.86 3.20
N GLY A 67 7.15 -23.86 1.99
CA GLY A 67 5.93 -24.55 1.67
C GLY A 67 5.93 -25.01 0.21
N ILE A 68 5.33 -26.16 -0.04
CA ILE A 68 5.16 -26.73 -1.39
C ILE A 68 3.67 -27.01 -1.58
N THR A 69 3.11 -26.62 -2.72
CA THR A 69 1.72 -26.94 -3.06
C THR A 69 1.53 -28.44 -3.22
N PRO A 70 0.32 -29.00 -2.93
CA PRO A 70 0.07 -30.45 -3.02
C PRO A 70 0.35 -31.07 -4.40
N ASP A 71 0.22 -30.28 -5.46
CA ASP A 71 0.53 -30.67 -6.84
C ASP A 71 2.02 -30.53 -7.21
N GLY A 72 2.85 -30.00 -6.30
CA GLY A 72 4.28 -29.79 -6.49
C GLY A 72 4.63 -28.65 -7.44
N LYS A 73 3.66 -27.86 -7.92
CA LYS A 73 3.90 -26.81 -8.94
C LYS A 73 4.55 -25.56 -8.36
N LEU A 74 4.34 -25.26 -7.08
CA LEU A 74 4.92 -24.10 -6.41
C LEU A 74 5.69 -24.51 -5.18
N MET A 75 6.96 -24.14 -5.09
CA MET A 75 7.73 -24.09 -3.85
C MET A 75 7.95 -22.64 -3.46
N MET A 76 7.49 -22.24 -2.27
CA MET A 76 7.69 -20.92 -1.68
C MET A 76 8.66 -21.00 -0.53
N THR A 77 9.72 -20.19 -0.56
CA THR A 77 10.69 -20.01 0.53
C THR A 77 10.71 -18.56 0.93
N ILE A 78 10.50 -18.27 2.21
CA ILE A 78 10.54 -16.94 2.80
C ILE A 78 11.63 -16.91 3.85
N ALA A 79 12.49 -15.87 3.79
CA ALA A 79 13.49 -15.58 4.83
C ALA A 79 13.28 -14.16 5.36
N ARG A 80 13.46 -14.00 6.68
CA ARG A 80 13.30 -12.73 7.39
C ARG A 80 14.23 -12.71 8.61
N ALA A 81 14.76 -11.53 8.98
CA ALA A 81 15.63 -11.40 10.14
C ALA A 81 14.94 -11.82 11.45
N GLU A 82 13.65 -11.44 11.59
CA GLU A 82 12.75 -11.96 12.59
C GLU A 82 12.12 -13.27 12.07
N ARG A 83 11.50 -14.02 12.96
CA ARG A 83 10.78 -15.24 12.58
C ARG A 83 9.67 -14.96 11.57
N VAL A 84 9.54 -15.84 10.58
CA VAL A 84 8.37 -15.89 9.69
C VAL A 84 7.20 -16.53 10.44
N ASP A 85 6.15 -15.75 10.69
CA ASP A 85 5.00 -16.13 11.53
C ASP A 85 3.71 -16.41 10.74
N TRP A 86 3.82 -16.55 9.43
CA TRP A 86 2.72 -16.96 8.54
C TRP A 86 3.10 -18.15 7.65
N PRO A 87 2.10 -18.98 7.26
CA PRO A 87 2.34 -20.09 6.34
C PRO A 87 2.79 -19.57 4.96
N PRO A 88 3.91 -20.08 4.38
CA PRO A 88 4.44 -19.60 3.11
C PRO A 88 3.44 -19.65 1.94
N LEU A 89 2.59 -20.66 1.88
CA LEU A 89 1.58 -20.78 0.82
C LEU A 89 0.39 -19.79 0.98
N ARG A 90 0.31 -19.07 2.11
CA ARG A 90 -0.62 -17.95 2.30
C ARG A 90 0.01 -16.61 2.00
N ASP A 91 1.30 -16.57 1.67
CA ASP A 91 1.95 -15.36 1.21
C ASP A 91 1.34 -14.87 -0.11
N LEU A 92 1.32 -13.55 -0.30
CA LEU A 92 0.72 -12.94 -1.49
C LEU A 92 1.47 -13.32 -2.78
N CYS A 93 2.78 -13.64 -2.72
CA CYS A 93 3.52 -14.17 -3.86
C CYS A 93 2.99 -15.55 -4.29
N ALA A 94 2.72 -16.43 -3.31
CA ALA A 94 2.15 -17.74 -3.60
C ALA A 94 0.72 -17.62 -4.16
N GLN A 95 -0.07 -16.69 -3.62
CA GLN A 95 -1.41 -16.41 -4.14
C GLN A 95 -1.35 -15.81 -5.56
N ALA A 96 -0.37 -14.95 -5.86
CA ALA A 96 -0.15 -14.39 -7.20
C ALA A 96 0.15 -15.47 -8.23
N TYR A 97 1.03 -16.44 -7.90
CA TYR A 97 1.26 -17.61 -8.74
C TYR A 97 -0.01 -18.41 -8.97
N THR A 98 -0.71 -18.78 -7.90
CA THR A 98 -1.94 -19.59 -7.97
C THR A 98 -3.01 -18.90 -8.83
N LEU A 99 -3.12 -17.58 -8.72
CA LEU A 99 -4.07 -16.79 -9.47
C LEU A 99 -3.81 -16.81 -10.97
N LEU A 100 -2.54 -16.68 -11.39
CA LEU A 100 -2.17 -16.79 -12.80
C LEU A 100 -2.19 -18.25 -13.30
N ASP A 101 -1.80 -19.22 -12.46
CA ASP A 101 -1.82 -20.64 -12.84
C ASP A 101 -3.22 -21.13 -13.18
N ALA A 102 -4.23 -20.62 -12.48
CA ALA A 102 -5.63 -20.96 -12.75
C ALA A 102 -6.07 -20.60 -14.19
N ASP A 103 -5.58 -19.49 -14.73
CA ASP A 103 -5.97 -19.01 -16.05
C ASP A 103 -4.99 -19.45 -17.15
N PHE A 104 -3.68 -19.59 -16.86
CA PHE A 104 -2.64 -19.81 -17.85
C PHE A 104 -1.94 -21.18 -17.76
N ARG A 105 -2.26 -21.99 -16.74
CA ARG A 105 -1.63 -23.30 -16.50
C ARG A 105 -0.11 -23.22 -16.51
N LEU A 106 0.44 -22.41 -15.62
CA LEU A 106 1.87 -22.13 -15.56
C LEU A 106 2.70 -23.39 -15.28
N PRO A 107 3.94 -23.46 -15.81
CA PRO A 107 4.91 -24.45 -15.38
C PRO A 107 5.26 -24.35 -13.88
N PRO A 108 5.83 -25.42 -13.28
CA PRO A 108 6.31 -25.37 -11.91
C PRO A 108 7.37 -24.30 -11.68
N VAL A 109 7.32 -23.63 -10.53
CA VAL A 109 8.28 -22.59 -10.13
C VAL A 109 8.71 -22.75 -8.67
N LYS A 110 9.88 -22.17 -8.36
CA LYS A 110 10.35 -21.91 -7.00
C LYS A 110 10.43 -20.40 -6.80
N ILE A 111 9.80 -19.91 -5.74
CA ILE A 111 9.82 -18.50 -5.35
C ILE A 111 10.64 -18.37 -4.07
N PHE A 112 11.63 -17.50 -4.07
CA PHE A 112 12.47 -17.16 -2.94
C PHE A 112 12.26 -15.68 -2.61
N LEU A 113 11.77 -15.40 -1.40
CA LEU A 113 11.50 -14.06 -0.90
C LEU A 113 12.33 -13.79 0.34
N GLU A 114 13.22 -12.82 0.25
CA GLU A 114 13.92 -12.27 1.41
C GLU A 114 13.27 -10.95 1.81
N LYS A 115 12.71 -10.93 3.04
CA LYS A 115 12.05 -9.73 3.58
C LYS A 115 13.08 -8.79 4.18
N GLY A 116 13.40 -7.72 3.45
CA GLY A 116 14.20 -6.59 3.93
C GLY A 116 13.34 -5.40 4.36
N SER A 117 12.09 -5.34 3.86
CA SER A 117 11.13 -4.32 4.26
C SER A 117 10.36 -4.73 5.52
N PRO A 118 9.99 -3.77 6.40
CA PRO A 118 9.19 -4.04 7.59
C PRO A 118 7.80 -4.56 7.25
N VAL A 119 7.38 -5.62 7.95
CA VAL A 119 6.06 -6.23 7.77
C VAL A 119 5.03 -5.52 8.66
N GLY A 120 3.88 -5.15 8.10
CA GLY A 120 2.76 -4.56 8.86
C GLY A 120 2.98 -3.11 9.28
N ALA A 121 3.94 -2.39 8.67
CA ALA A 121 4.27 -1.01 9.02
C ALA A 121 3.56 0.06 8.15
N GLY A 122 2.56 -0.30 7.35
CA GLY A 122 1.85 0.64 6.48
C GLY A 122 2.58 0.97 5.16
N LEU A 123 3.67 0.26 4.84
CA LEU A 123 4.55 0.50 3.70
C LEU A 123 4.20 -0.33 2.44
N GLY A 124 3.29 -1.28 2.53
CA GLY A 124 2.83 -2.09 1.40
C GLY A 124 3.81 -3.12 0.86
N GLY A 125 4.85 -3.54 1.62
CA GLY A 125 5.88 -4.48 1.15
C GLY A 125 5.31 -5.79 0.59
N GLY A 126 4.41 -6.47 1.30
CA GLY A 126 3.78 -7.70 0.79
C GLY A 126 2.95 -7.49 -0.49
N SER A 127 2.31 -6.32 -0.63
CA SER A 127 1.60 -5.95 -1.86
C SER A 127 2.55 -5.72 -3.03
N ALA A 128 3.72 -5.14 -2.76
CA ALA A 128 4.80 -5.00 -3.74
C ALA A 128 5.30 -6.36 -4.20
N ASP A 129 5.59 -7.28 -3.26
CA ASP A 129 6.05 -8.63 -3.58
C ASP A 129 5.08 -9.36 -4.51
N ALA A 130 3.78 -9.28 -4.22
CA ALA A 130 2.73 -9.86 -5.06
C ALA A 130 2.70 -9.25 -6.47
N ALA A 131 2.71 -7.94 -6.59
CA ALA A 131 2.67 -7.25 -7.87
C ALA A 131 3.90 -7.57 -8.73
N PHE A 132 5.09 -7.56 -8.11
CA PHE A 132 6.32 -7.95 -8.78
C PHE A 132 6.29 -9.44 -9.18
N THR A 133 5.73 -10.32 -8.36
CA THR A 133 5.53 -11.73 -8.71
C THR A 133 4.67 -11.88 -9.96
N LEU A 134 3.51 -11.20 -10.04
CA LEU A 134 2.65 -11.20 -11.23
C LEU A 134 3.40 -10.76 -12.48
N ARG A 135 4.14 -9.64 -12.40
CA ARG A 135 4.93 -9.09 -13.50
C ARG A 135 6.04 -10.05 -13.94
N MET A 136 6.79 -10.60 -12.98
CA MET A 136 7.88 -11.54 -13.25
C MET A 136 7.37 -12.84 -13.89
N LEU A 137 6.26 -13.40 -13.42
CA LEU A 137 5.65 -14.60 -14.01
C LEU A 137 5.14 -14.31 -15.43
N SER A 138 4.47 -13.17 -15.65
CA SER A 138 4.02 -12.76 -16.99
C SER A 138 5.19 -12.65 -17.97
N GLN A 139 6.30 -12.05 -17.52
CA GLN A 139 7.50 -11.93 -18.35
C GLN A 139 8.19 -13.28 -18.55
N MET A 140 8.36 -14.10 -17.51
CA MET A 140 9.05 -15.38 -17.55
C MET A 140 8.38 -16.36 -18.52
N PHE A 141 7.06 -16.37 -18.56
CA PHE A 141 6.28 -17.30 -19.37
C PHE A 141 5.68 -16.67 -20.62
N GLY A 142 6.08 -15.44 -20.95
CA GLY A 142 5.66 -14.78 -22.19
C GLY A 142 4.15 -14.57 -22.29
N LEU A 143 3.45 -14.30 -21.18
CA LEU A 143 1.98 -14.20 -21.17
C LEU A 143 1.46 -12.94 -21.88
N GLY A 144 2.31 -11.94 -22.13
CA GLY A 144 1.94 -10.73 -22.86
C GLY A 144 0.88 -9.85 -22.19
N LEU A 145 0.75 -9.95 -20.83
CA LEU A 145 -0.26 -9.20 -20.10
C LEU A 145 0.08 -7.72 -20.03
N SER A 146 -0.90 -6.86 -20.35
CA SER A 146 -0.76 -5.40 -20.18
C SER A 146 -0.74 -5.01 -18.70
N ASP A 147 -0.26 -3.78 -18.41
CA ASP A 147 -0.27 -3.26 -17.04
C ASP A 147 -1.70 -3.19 -16.47
N GLU A 148 -2.70 -2.86 -17.28
CA GLU A 148 -4.11 -2.85 -16.84
C GLU A 148 -4.59 -4.25 -16.48
N THR A 149 -4.22 -5.27 -17.26
CA THR A 149 -4.57 -6.66 -16.97
C THR A 149 -3.85 -7.13 -15.70
N LEU A 150 -2.57 -6.86 -15.56
CA LEU A 150 -1.81 -7.17 -14.34
C LEU A 150 -2.37 -6.45 -13.11
N ALA A 151 -2.78 -5.18 -13.23
CA ALA A 151 -3.41 -4.43 -12.16
C ALA A 151 -4.77 -5.03 -11.75
N SER A 152 -5.54 -5.55 -12.72
CA SER A 152 -6.78 -6.28 -12.44
C SER A 152 -6.52 -7.58 -11.65
N TYR A 153 -5.47 -8.34 -11.97
CA TYR A 153 -5.05 -9.49 -11.15
C TYR A 153 -4.58 -9.03 -9.76
N ALA A 154 -3.76 -8.00 -9.69
CA ALA A 154 -3.20 -7.48 -8.45
C ALA A 154 -4.30 -7.00 -7.47
N SER A 155 -5.35 -6.32 -7.95
CA SER A 155 -6.45 -5.84 -7.12
C SER A 155 -7.26 -6.96 -6.44
N ARG A 156 -7.20 -8.18 -6.97
CA ARG A 156 -7.81 -9.38 -6.35
C ARG A 156 -6.99 -9.91 -5.17
N LEU A 157 -5.70 -9.56 -5.09
CA LEU A 157 -4.80 -9.96 -4.01
C LEU A 157 -4.81 -8.98 -2.83
N GLY A 158 -4.93 -7.69 -3.11
CA GLY A 158 -4.97 -6.66 -2.08
C GLY A 158 -5.14 -5.25 -2.66
N SER A 159 -5.65 -4.33 -1.85
CA SER A 159 -5.97 -2.96 -2.29
C SER A 159 -4.75 -2.20 -2.83
N ASP A 160 -3.58 -2.39 -2.21
CA ASP A 160 -2.35 -1.68 -2.59
C ASP A 160 -1.59 -2.38 -3.73
N CYS A 161 -1.95 -3.65 -4.08
CA CYS A 161 -1.16 -4.43 -5.04
C CYS A 161 -1.17 -3.81 -6.45
N ALA A 162 -2.32 -3.27 -6.90
CA ALA A 162 -2.44 -2.66 -8.22
C ALA A 162 -1.51 -1.44 -8.39
N PHE A 163 -1.28 -0.68 -7.33
CA PHE A 163 -0.35 0.45 -7.33
C PHE A 163 1.07 0.03 -7.77
N PHE A 164 1.57 -1.09 -7.24
CA PHE A 164 2.92 -1.57 -7.55
C PHE A 164 3.10 -2.14 -8.96
N ILE A 165 2.00 -2.40 -9.66
CA ILE A 165 2.06 -2.69 -11.10
C ILE A 165 2.49 -1.43 -11.86
N TYR A 166 1.92 -0.26 -11.56
CA TYR A 166 2.31 1.01 -12.18
C TYR A 166 3.59 1.59 -11.59
N ASN A 167 3.79 1.43 -10.30
CA ASN A 167 4.98 1.78 -9.49
C ASN A 167 5.48 3.22 -9.74
N ARG A 168 4.57 4.18 -9.80
CA ARG A 168 4.78 5.63 -9.95
C ARG A 168 3.78 6.39 -9.09
N PRO A 169 3.96 7.70 -8.84
CA PRO A 169 2.98 8.46 -8.06
C PRO A 169 1.57 8.37 -8.66
N MET A 170 0.60 7.91 -7.83
CA MET A 170 -0.79 7.70 -8.22
C MET A 170 -1.71 8.16 -7.11
N ILE A 171 -2.76 8.92 -7.43
CA ILE A 171 -3.86 9.14 -6.50
C ILE A 171 -4.71 7.87 -6.48
N GLY A 172 -4.86 7.31 -5.28
CA GLY A 172 -5.74 6.18 -5.01
C GLY A 172 -7.03 6.66 -4.38
N SER A 173 -8.16 6.17 -4.90
CA SER A 173 -9.51 6.38 -4.37
C SER A 173 -10.24 5.05 -4.22
N GLY A 174 -11.52 5.09 -3.78
CA GLY A 174 -12.23 3.89 -3.38
C GLY A 174 -11.60 3.33 -2.10
N ARG A 175 -11.20 2.05 -2.07
CA ARG A 175 -10.42 1.45 -0.97
C ARG A 175 -8.90 1.63 -1.17
N GLY A 176 -8.48 2.37 -2.23
CA GLY A 176 -7.12 2.54 -2.72
C GLY A 176 -6.88 1.86 -4.08
N GLU A 177 -7.85 1.11 -4.61
CA GLU A 177 -7.73 0.34 -5.86
C GLU A 177 -8.01 1.14 -7.13
N ILE A 178 -8.68 2.28 -7.05
CA ILE A 178 -8.95 3.15 -8.20
C ILE A 178 -7.79 4.13 -8.28
N LEU A 179 -6.95 3.96 -9.30
CA LEU A 179 -5.66 4.62 -9.41
C LEU A 179 -5.63 5.60 -10.59
N GLU A 180 -5.27 6.84 -10.33
CA GLU A 180 -5.06 7.87 -11.32
C GLU A 180 -3.63 8.42 -11.26
N PRO A 181 -2.90 8.54 -12.39
CA PRO A 181 -1.57 9.11 -12.39
C PRO A 181 -1.55 10.53 -11.80
N PHE A 182 -0.49 10.85 -11.09
CA PHE A 182 -0.24 12.18 -10.56
C PHE A 182 1.22 12.57 -10.76
N ASP A 183 1.45 13.72 -11.38
CA ASP A 183 2.80 14.23 -11.58
C ASP A 183 3.27 14.90 -10.29
N LEU A 184 4.17 14.21 -9.58
CA LEU A 184 4.82 14.70 -8.37
C LEU A 184 6.33 14.71 -8.61
N ASP A 185 6.93 15.90 -8.58
CA ASP A 185 8.37 16.06 -8.63
C ASP A 185 8.95 16.18 -7.22
N LEU A 186 9.68 15.15 -6.81
CA LEU A 186 10.43 15.12 -5.55
C LEU A 186 11.95 15.21 -5.77
N SER A 187 12.41 15.61 -6.95
CA SER A 187 13.85 15.65 -7.29
C SER A 187 14.67 16.59 -6.40
N ALA A 188 14.05 17.68 -5.89
CA ALA A 188 14.67 18.61 -4.95
C ALA A 188 14.66 18.14 -3.49
N PHE A 189 14.07 16.97 -3.21
CA PHE A 189 13.86 16.48 -1.86
C PHE A 189 14.51 15.12 -1.63
N GLU A 190 14.86 14.86 -0.39
CA GLU A 190 15.22 13.54 0.12
C GLU A 190 14.04 12.98 0.91
N LEU A 191 13.54 11.80 0.52
CA LEU A 191 12.49 11.07 1.22
C LEU A 191 13.15 10.05 2.16
N LYS A 192 12.88 10.14 3.46
CA LYS A 192 13.35 9.19 4.47
C LYS A 192 12.19 8.47 5.11
N VAL A 193 12.33 7.16 5.31
CA VAL A 193 11.37 6.32 6.04
C VAL A 193 11.96 5.94 7.39
N VAL A 194 11.17 6.10 8.44
CA VAL A 194 11.53 5.71 9.80
C VAL A 194 10.52 4.71 10.32
N VAL A 195 11.01 3.54 10.72
CA VAL A 195 10.18 2.47 11.28
C VAL A 195 10.56 2.29 12.74
N PRO A 196 9.71 2.66 13.68
CA PRO A 196 10.00 2.54 15.11
C PRO A 196 10.01 1.07 15.54
N GLU A 197 11.03 0.67 16.27
CA GLU A 197 11.13 -0.68 16.81
C GLU A 197 10.05 -0.95 17.87
N GLY A 198 9.52 -2.16 17.87
CA GLY A 198 8.58 -2.64 18.90
C GLY A 198 7.18 -2.01 18.85
N ILE A 199 6.88 -1.13 17.88
CA ILE A 199 5.55 -0.54 17.70
C ILE A 199 4.90 -1.14 16.47
N SER A 200 3.76 -1.79 16.67
CA SER A 200 2.91 -2.32 15.60
C SER A 200 1.52 -1.72 15.72
N VAL A 201 0.97 -1.25 14.61
CA VAL A 201 -0.39 -0.70 14.54
C VAL A 201 -1.25 -1.61 13.66
N SER A 202 -2.32 -2.14 14.23
CA SER A 202 -3.29 -2.90 13.46
C SER A 202 -4.10 -1.96 12.56
N THR A 203 -4.13 -2.23 11.25
CA THR A 203 -4.95 -1.47 10.30
C THR A 203 -6.43 -1.45 10.71
N ALA A 204 -6.96 -2.58 11.22
CA ALA A 204 -8.33 -2.64 11.72
C ALA A 204 -8.57 -1.75 12.95
N GLU A 205 -7.57 -1.60 13.81
CA GLU A 205 -7.62 -0.69 14.96
C GLU A 205 -7.57 0.77 14.52
N ALA A 206 -6.69 1.12 13.60
CA ALA A 206 -6.60 2.46 13.04
C ALA A 206 -7.95 2.89 12.43
N TYR A 207 -8.59 2.02 11.62
CA TYR A 207 -9.92 2.32 11.05
C TYR A 207 -11.03 2.44 12.11
N ARG A 208 -10.95 1.73 13.25
CA ARG A 208 -11.94 1.88 14.33
C ARG A 208 -11.82 3.22 15.07
N GLY A 209 -10.63 3.77 15.10
CA GLY A 209 -10.35 5.04 15.78
C GLY A 209 -10.57 6.29 14.92
N VAL A 210 -10.80 6.15 13.60
CA VAL A 210 -10.98 7.28 12.70
C VAL A 210 -12.45 7.67 12.58
N THR A 211 -12.71 8.99 12.53
CA THR A 211 -14.03 9.54 12.18
C THR A 211 -14.01 9.94 10.71
N PRO A 212 -14.81 9.28 9.84
CA PRO A 212 -14.86 9.65 8.42
C PRO A 212 -15.29 11.09 8.19
N ARG A 213 -14.78 11.74 7.16
CA ARG A 213 -15.00 13.17 6.87
C ARG A 213 -16.46 13.52 6.57
N GLU A 214 -17.21 12.62 5.92
CA GLU A 214 -18.66 12.82 5.67
C GLU A 214 -19.45 12.91 6.97
N THR A 215 -19.14 12.10 7.99
CA THR A 215 -19.82 12.13 9.29
C THR A 215 -19.59 13.45 10.02
N LEU A 216 -18.42 14.08 9.83
CA LEU A 216 -18.14 15.40 10.43
C LEU A 216 -18.94 16.54 9.77
N GLN A 217 -19.38 16.35 8.53
CA GLN A 217 -20.18 17.35 7.80
C GLN A 217 -21.68 17.27 8.11
N GLU A 218 -22.21 16.06 8.32
CA GLU A 218 -23.61 15.87 8.71
C GLU A 218 -23.92 16.44 10.10
N GLY A 219 -22.96 16.47 11.00
CA GLY A 219 -23.08 17.09 12.32
C GLY A 219 -23.13 18.61 12.32
N ALA A 220 -22.82 19.27 11.20
CA ALA A 220 -22.71 20.73 11.08
C ALA A 220 -23.93 21.41 10.43
N THR A 221 -24.93 20.66 9.93
CA THR A 221 -26.09 21.29 9.26
C THR A 221 -27.34 20.41 9.36
N ILE A 222 -28.21 20.61 10.33
CA ILE A 222 -29.67 20.39 10.15
C ILE A 222 -30.40 21.55 10.79
N SER A 223 -30.69 22.57 9.98
CA SER A 223 -31.89 23.38 10.17
C SER A 223 -32.88 22.96 9.08
N HIS A 224 -33.95 22.30 9.50
CA HIS A 224 -35.08 21.96 8.64
C HIS A 224 -35.77 23.21 8.08
N SER A 225 -35.95 23.29 6.78
CA SER A 225 -37.14 23.90 6.20
C SER A 225 -37.51 23.17 4.90
N GLU A 226 -38.64 22.50 4.98
CA GLU A 226 -39.61 22.07 3.95
C GLU A 226 -39.29 22.43 2.48
N VAL A 227 -39.48 21.46 1.58
CA VAL A 227 -40.57 21.51 0.59
C VAL A 227 -40.73 20.16 -0.15
N ALA A 228 -41.97 19.76 -0.25
CA ALA A 228 -42.46 18.61 -1.01
C ALA A 228 -42.37 18.77 -2.52
N GLY A 229 -42.29 17.67 -3.24
CA GLY A 229 -42.61 17.61 -4.68
C GLY A 229 -41.85 16.56 -5.47
N ILE A 230 -42.49 15.42 -5.72
CA ILE A 230 -42.13 14.30 -6.60
C ILE A 230 -42.26 14.74 -8.08
N PRO A 231 -41.59 14.16 -9.13
CA PRO A 231 -41.68 12.73 -9.46
C PRO A 231 -40.38 12.08 -10.02
N SER A 232 -40.42 10.76 -9.95
CA SER A 232 -39.50 9.76 -10.51
C SER A 232 -39.30 9.86 -12.02
N ARG A 233 -38.05 9.66 -12.44
CA ARG A 233 -37.68 9.05 -13.73
C ARG A 233 -36.33 8.35 -13.65
N PRO A 234 -36.15 7.16 -14.26
CA PRO A 234 -34.90 6.40 -14.24
C PRO A 234 -33.99 6.80 -15.39
N ASP A 235 -32.74 6.28 -15.28
CA ASP A 235 -31.68 6.28 -16.28
C ASP A 235 -30.86 7.58 -16.40
N VAL A 236 -29.66 7.53 -15.85
CA VAL A 236 -28.38 7.80 -16.55
C VAL A 236 -27.22 7.33 -15.67
N ILE A 237 -26.54 6.30 -16.14
CA ILE A 237 -25.19 5.90 -15.69
C ILE A 237 -24.21 6.97 -16.19
N GLY A 238 -23.58 7.67 -15.28
CA GLY A 238 -22.60 8.72 -15.63
C GLY A 238 -22.42 9.71 -14.49
N GLY A 239 -22.11 9.25 -13.29
CA GLY A 239 -21.80 10.10 -12.15
C GLY A 239 -20.33 10.53 -12.18
N SER A 240 -20.04 11.65 -12.84
CA SER A 240 -18.88 12.47 -12.55
C SER A 240 -18.86 12.79 -11.05
N CYS A 241 -17.85 12.32 -10.33
CA CYS A 241 -17.61 12.67 -8.95
C CYS A 241 -17.12 14.13 -8.89
N SER A 242 -18.06 15.06 -8.82
CA SER A 242 -17.76 16.48 -8.66
C SER A 242 -18.80 17.13 -7.75
N SER A 243 -18.54 17.08 -6.45
CA SER A 243 -18.88 18.15 -5.49
C SER A 243 -18.41 17.79 -4.09
N LEU A 244 -17.13 18.07 -3.80
CA LEU A 244 -16.71 18.28 -2.42
C LEU A 244 -17.30 19.61 -1.94
N PRO A 245 -17.82 19.69 -0.70
CA PRO A 245 -18.36 20.93 -0.16
C PRO A 245 -17.31 22.05 -0.15
N ARG A 246 -17.76 23.28 -0.42
CA ARG A 246 -16.92 24.48 -0.34
C ARG A 246 -16.36 24.63 1.07
N GLY A 247 -15.07 24.28 1.24
CA GLY A 247 -14.36 24.41 2.53
C GLY A 247 -13.24 23.41 2.76
N THR A 248 -13.34 22.20 2.26
CA THR A 248 -12.27 21.19 2.28
C THR A 248 -11.54 21.24 0.95
N ARG A 249 -10.28 21.66 0.97
CA ARG A 249 -9.42 21.59 -0.22
C ARG A 249 -9.20 20.12 -0.55
N GLY A 250 -9.46 19.72 -1.79
CA GLY A 250 -9.18 18.36 -2.25
C GLY A 250 -7.69 18.04 -2.14
N LEU A 251 -7.35 16.76 -2.00
CA LEU A 251 -5.97 16.30 -1.91
C LEU A 251 -5.10 16.85 -3.07
N ARG A 252 -5.63 16.84 -4.29
CA ARG A 252 -4.94 17.38 -5.49
C ARG A 252 -4.56 18.86 -5.35
N ASP A 253 -5.46 19.68 -4.80
CA ASP A 253 -5.20 21.12 -4.60
C ASP A 253 -4.10 21.37 -3.57
N ILE A 254 -4.01 20.50 -2.55
CA ILE A 254 -2.96 20.57 -1.54
C ILE A 254 -1.62 20.17 -2.15
N LEU A 255 -1.59 19.05 -2.85
CA LEU A 255 -0.39 18.48 -3.46
C LEU A 255 0.20 19.34 -4.59
N SER A 256 -0.62 20.19 -5.24
CA SER A 256 -0.15 21.14 -6.26
C SER A 256 0.58 22.36 -5.69
N ARG A 257 0.64 22.50 -4.36
CA ARG A 257 1.34 23.58 -3.68
C ARG A 257 2.77 23.18 -3.31
N PRO A 258 3.63 24.17 -3.03
CA PRO A 258 4.98 23.88 -2.54
C PRO A 258 4.97 23.02 -1.28
N ALA A 259 5.93 22.10 -1.17
CA ALA A 259 6.02 21.11 -0.08
C ALA A 259 6.11 21.77 1.32
N GLU A 260 6.66 22.98 1.39
CA GLU A 260 6.77 23.78 2.61
C GLU A 260 5.39 24.12 3.21
N SER A 261 4.33 24.11 2.38
CA SER A 261 2.96 24.38 2.81
C SER A 261 2.20 23.13 3.28
N TRP A 262 2.79 21.93 3.17
CA TRP A 262 2.09 20.66 3.44
C TRP A 262 1.96 20.34 4.92
N ARG A 263 2.86 20.85 5.76
CA ARG A 263 2.95 20.52 7.20
C ARG A 263 1.59 20.49 7.92
N ASP A 264 0.75 21.48 7.69
CA ASP A 264 -0.53 21.65 8.39
C ASP A 264 -1.75 21.38 7.49
N THR A 265 -1.53 21.08 6.22
CA THR A 265 -2.60 20.95 5.23
C THR A 265 -2.72 19.54 4.65
N LEU A 266 -1.60 18.83 4.48
CA LEU A 266 -1.57 17.47 3.97
C LEU A 266 -1.56 16.48 5.15
N VAL A 267 -2.73 16.04 5.56
CA VAL A 267 -2.92 15.25 6.79
C VAL A 267 -3.19 13.76 6.49
N ASN A 268 -2.83 12.92 7.44
CA ASN A 268 -3.25 11.53 7.49
C ASN A 268 -4.31 11.38 8.59
N ASP A 269 -5.53 11.01 8.22
CA ASP A 269 -6.68 10.95 9.13
C ASP A 269 -6.55 9.85 10.21
N PHE A 270 -5.59 8.92 10.08
CA PHE A 270 -5.29 7.97 11.15
C PHE A 270 -4.44 8.57 12.27
N GLU A 271 -3.67 9.63 12.02
CA GLU A 271 -2.72 10.18 13.00
C GLU A 271 -3.36 10.52 14.35
N PRO A 272 -4.52 11.19 14.44
CA PRO A 272 -5.08 11.55 15.73
C PRO A 272 -5.33 10.33 16.63
N SER A 273 -5.93 9.27 16.10
CA SER A 273 -6.26 8.06 16.87
C SER A 273 -5.04 7.18 17.14
N VAL A 274 -4.17 7.03 16.13
CA VAL A 274 -2.93 6.24 16.25
C VAL A 274 -1.97 6.90 17.24
N PHE A 275 -1.80 8.22 17.20
CA PHE A 275 -0.92 8.93 18.12
C PHE A 275 -1.47 8.98 19.56
N ALA A 276 -2.79 8.99 19.73
CA ALA A 276 -3.40 8.84 21.06
C ALA A 276 -3.09 7.47 21.68
N SER A 277 -3.12 6.41 20.87
CA SER A 277 -2.80 5.03 21.32
C SER A 277 -1.30 4.78 21.42
N HIS A 278 -0.49 5.45 20.60
CA HIS A 278 0.98 5.30 20.51
C HIS A 278 1.68 6.66 20.56
N PRO A 279 1.79 7.32 21.74
CA PRO A 279 2.38 8.67 21.88
C PRO A 279 3.81 8.77 21.38
N ALA A 280 4.57 7.66 21.37
CA ALA A 280 5.93 7.62 20.83
C ALA A 280 5.98 7.95 19.33
N LEU A 281 4.94 7.62 18.55
CA LEU A 281 4.86 7.99 17.13
C LEU A 281 4.67 9.50 16.95
N ALA A 282 3.87 10.14 17.80
CA ALA A 282 3.73 11.60 17.81
C ALA A 282 5.05 12.30 18.16
N ALA A 283 5.76 11.80 19.18
CA ALA A 283 7.09 12.30 19.54
C ALA A 283 8.11 12.12 18.40
N LEU A 284 8.07 10.97 17.71
CA LEU A 284 8.92 10.72 16.55
C LEU A 284 8.61 11.70 15.41
N LYS A 285 7.34 11.95 15.10
CA LYS A 285 6.95 12.95 14.09
C LYS A 285 7.48 14.35 14.45
N THR A 286 7.39 14.74 15.71
CA THR A 286 7.94 16.00 16.21
C THR A 286 9.46 16.07 16.00
N SER A 287 10.19 15.00 16.36
CA SER A 287 11.65 14.95 16.18
C SER A 287 12.08 15.04 14.71
N LEU A 288 11.29 14.51 13.77
CA LEU A 288 11.55 14.66 12.34
C LEU A 288 11.45 16.13 11.92
N TYR A 289 10.45 16.88 12.39
CA TYR A 289 10.38 18.32 12.15
C TYR A 289 11.52 19.09 12.82
N ASP A 290 11.88 18.74 14.06
CA ASP A 290 12.99 19.37 14.79
C ASP A 290 14.33 19.12 14.09
N SER A 291 14.46 18.01 13.36
CA SER A 291 15.63 17.70 12.51
C SER A 291 15.63 18.39 11.14
N GLY A 292 14.63 19.24 10.86
CA GLY A 292 14.56 20.04 9.65
C GLY A 292 13.71 19.47 8.52
N ALA A 293 12.85 18.48 8.81
CA ALA A 293 11.90 18.00 7.80
C ALA A 293 10.92 19.11 7.40
N LEU A 294 10.69 19.27 6.10
CA LEU A 294 9.67 20.16 5.55
C LEU A 294 8.27 19.56 5.71
N TYR A 295 8.17 18.26 5.57
CA TYR A 295 6.94 17.50 5.77
C TYR A 295 7.25 16.14 6.41
N ALA A 296 6.43 15.71 7.35
CA ALA A 296 6.49 14.38 7.94
C ALA A 296 5.08 13.86 8.22
N SER A 297 4.85 12.57 7.98
CA SER A 297 3.55 11.93 8.18
C SER A 297 3.67 10.45 8.45
N LEU A 298 2.61 9.89 9.03
CA LEU A 298 2.40 8.45 9.12
C LEU A 298 2.17 7.87 7.71
N SER A 299 2.76 6.72 7.40
CA SER A 299 2.48 6.00 6.15
C SER A 299 1.33 5.02 6.36
N GLY A 300 0.25 5.17 5.59
CA GLY A 300 -0.94 4.33 5.75
C GLY A 300 -1.48 4.41 7.18
N SER A 301 -1.79 3.26 7.77
CA SER A 301 -2.19 3.13 9.17
C SER A 301 -1.01 3.11 10.16
N GLY A 302 0.25 3.19 9.68
CA GLY A 302 1.45 3.08 10.50
C GLY A 302 1.92 1.63 10.67
N SER A 303 2.96 1.42 11.49
CA SER A 303 3.66 2.36 12.38
C SER A 303 4.75 3.20 11.71
N ALA A 304 5.07 2.97 10.44
CA ALA A 304 6.12 3.73 9.77
C ALA A 304 5.72 5.21 9.60
N LEU A 305 6.67 6.09 9.83
CA LEU A 305 6.61 7.49 9.42
C LEU A 305 7.58 7.73 8.26
N PHE A 306 7.31 8.77 7.51
CA PHE A 306 8.25 9.27 6.52
C PHE A 306 8.39 10.77 6.62
N ALA A 307 9.50 11.29 6.11
CA ALA A 307 9.79 12.72 6.11
C ALA A 307 10.45 13.16 4.81
N LEU A 308 10.17 14.39 4.38
CA LEU A 308 10.82 15.07 3.27
C LEU A 308 11.78 16.12 3.80
N TYR A 309 13.01 16.09 3.31
CA TYR A 309 14.04 17.08 3.56
C TYR A 309 14.42 17.78 2.25
N GLY A 310 14.74 19.07 2.28
CA GLY A 310 15.38 19.73 1.16
C GLY A 310 16.80 19.16 0.94
N LYS A 311 17.20 18.99 -0.33
CA LYS A 311 18.56 18.60 -0.71
C LYS A 311 19.51 19.79 -0.64
#